data_094b6bf393eb876f67365a3568ecef64
#
_entry.id   094b6bf393eb876f67365a3568ecef64
#
_cell.length_a   1.000
_cell.length_b   1.000
_cell.length_c   1.000
_cell.angle_alpha   90.00
_cell.angle_beta   90.00
_cell.angle_gamma   90.00
#
_symmetry.space_group_name_H-M   'P 1'
#
loop_
_entity.id
_entity.type
_entity.pdbx_description
1 polymer ?
#
loop_
_entity_poly.entity_id
_entity_poly.type
_entity_poly.pdbx_seq_one_letter_code
_entity_poly.pdbx_strand_id
1 'polypeptide(L)'
;MLVDVTAPGDDPFYDQPDDLDSFDPGEVIDSRPVEIRMVRHRLEVDAWQLKFRTTASDGSPVSGVATMMLSRRRAHARGRPLLAYQPAIDSLGPAGDPSYQLRRGEHLELPVMLLALRRGWAVIAVDWTGPRHSFVDLPLAARFVLDGIRAGLSFDAAGLDARTPVGLWGYSGGALATLFAAEQHPRYAPELDIVGAAAGGGGVDITSSPQMFEAGNLLSGIPFGACIAASRAFPDFDFAGYLTPHGKAMVAAAEEMTMEQLAMSFPFVRMSSILTVPTISDVPGTRVGFEATRCGQATPATAMFLYHAVHDQATEITDVDTLV
;
A
#
# COMPACT_ATOMS: atom_id res chain seq x y z
N MET A 1 0.93 -28.56 -2.52
CA MET A 1 0.63 -28.00 -1.21
C MET A 1 1.25 -26.61 -1.19
N LEU A 2 0.51 -25.59 -0.80
CA LEU A 2 1.06 -24.26 -0.51
C LEU A 2 2.02 -24.39 0.68
N VAL A 3 3.01 -23.49 0.75
CA VAL A 3 3.93 -23.48 1.88
C VAL A 3 3.16 -22.99 3.09
N ASP A 4 3.25 -23.72 4.17
CA ASP A 4 2.64 -23.35 5.44
C ASP A 4 3.47 -22.19 6.05
N VAL A 5 2.87 -21.01 6.08
CA VAL A 5 3.42 -19.79 6.67
C VAL A 5 2.38 -19.30 7.68
N THR A 6 2.78 -19.09 8.92
CA THR A 6 1.90 -18.56 9.96
C THR A 6 1.26 -17.26 9.48
N ALA A 7 -0.07 -17.18 9.58
CA ALA A 7 -0.81 -15.97 9.19
C ALA A 7 -0.46 -14.80 10.12
N PRO A 8 -0.51 -13.55 9.63
CA PRO A 8 -0.14 -12.41 10.47
C PRO A 8 -0.93 -12.28 11.77
N GLY A 9 -2.21 -12.66 11.78
CA GLY A 9 -3.04 -12.66 13.00
C GLY A 9 -2.65 -13.69 14.06
N ASP A 10 -1.87 -14.72 13.67
CA ASP A 10 -1.38 -15.77 14.56
C ASP A 10 0.15 -15.69 14.78
N ASP A 11 0.81 -14.71 14.20
CA ASP A 11 2.26 -14.53 14.23
C ASP A 11 2.64 -13.32 15.10
N PRO A 12 3.20 -13.53 16.31
CA PRO A 12 3.54 -12.44 17.24
C PRO A 12 4.48 -11.38 16.66
N PHE A 13 5.15 -11.69 15.55
CA PHE A 13 5.95 -10.69 14.86
C PHE A 13 5.12 -9.49 14.37
N TYR A 14 3.82 -9.62 14.17
CA TYR A 14 2.94 -8.53 13.74
C TYR A 14 2.25 -7.80 14.89
N ASP A 15 2.39 -8.28 16.13
CA ASP A 15 1.79 -7.62 17.30
C ASP A 15 2.37 -6.22 17.50
N GLN A 16 1.51 -5.28 17.92
CA GLN A 16 1.93 -3.91 18.26
C GLN A 16 2.65 -3.92 19.60
N PRO A 17 3.90 -3.43 19.71
CA PRO A 17 4.59 -3.27 20.99
C PRO A 17 3.94 -2.21 21.87
N ASP A 18 4.02 -2.37 23.20
CA ASP A 18 3.46 -1.42 24.17
C ASP A 18 4.32 -0.15 24.31
N ASP A 19 5.60 -0.20 23.93
CA ASP A 19 6.61 0.85 24.14
C ASP A 19 6.96 1.64 22.87
N LEU A 20 6.04 1.73 21.91
CA LEU A 20 6.25 2.39 20.61
C LEU A 20 6.70 3.86 20.71
N ASP A 21 6.35 4.54 21.80
CA ASP A 21 6.79 5.92 22.08
C ASP A 21 8.31 6.03 22.33
N SER A 22 8.98 4.92 22.62
CA SER A 22 10.44 4.89 22.86
C SER A 22 11.26 4.83 21.57
N PHE A 23 10.63 4.62 20.43
CA PHE A 23 11.29 4.50 19.13
C PHE A 23 11.03 5.73 18.25
N ASP A 24 12.02 6.12 17.47
CA ASP A 24 11.90 7.16 16.45
C ASP A 24 11.20 6.66 15.18
N PRO A 25 10.55 7.54 14.37
CA PRO A 25 9.98 7.16 13.08
C PRO A 25 11.03 6.52 12.15
N GLY A 26 10.73 5.29 11.68
CA GLY A 26 11.64 4.49 10.86
C GLY A 26 12.66 3.67 11.64
N GLU A 27 12.67 3.74 12.97
CA GLU A 27 13.54 2.89 13.78
C GLU A 27 13.06 1.42 13.74
N VAL A 28 14.02 0.50 13.55
CA VAL A 28 13.76 -0.94 13.52
C VAL A 28 13.56 -1.45 14.95
N ILE A 29 12.38 -1.97 15.23
CA ILE A 29 12.00 -2.54 16.52
C ILE A 29 12.46 -4.00 16.62
N ASP A 30 12.23 -4.76 15.53
CA ASP A 30 12.57 -6.18 15.43
C ASP A 30 12.83 -6.55 13.98
N SER A 31 13.59 -7.62 13.77
CA SER A 31 13.86 -8.15 12.44
C SER A 31 14.02 -9.65 12.45
N ARG A 32 13.61 -10.29 11.36
CA ARG A 32 13.82 -11.74 11.18
C ARG A 32 14.16 -12.10 9.75
N PRO A 33 15.05 -13.06 9.50
CA PRO A 33 15.29 -13.59 8.17
C PRO A 33 14.06 -14.35 7.67
N VAL A 34 13.74 -14.18 6.38
CA VAL A 34 12.60 -14.86 5.74
C VAL A 34 12.98 -15.43 4.38
N GLU A 35 12.22 -16.40 3.91
CA GLU A 35 12.33 -16.94 2.56
C GLU A 35 11.29 -16.28 1.64
N ILE A 36 11.74 -15.76 0.51
CA ILE A 36 10.87 -15.26 -0.55
C ILE A 36 10.62 -16.37 -1.55
N ARG A 37 9.38 -16.49 -1.97
CA ARG A 37 8.95 -17.54 -2.89
C ARG A 37 8.20 -16.96 -4.08
N MET A 38 8.29 -17.65 -5.20
CA MET A 38 7.44 -17.46 -6.37
C MET A 38 6.74 -18.78 -6.63
N VAL A 39 5.45 -18.85 -6.37
CA VAL A 39 4.66 -20.08 -6.31
C VAL A 39 5.29 -21.03 -5.29
N ARG A 40 5.95 -22.11 -5.70
CA ARG A 40 6.59 -23.09 -4.82
C ARG A 40 8.12 -22.93 -4.73
N HIS A 41 8.69 -22.10 -5.59
CA HIS A 41 10.12 -21.98 -5.71
C HIS A 41 10.65 -20.91 -4.76
N ARG A 42 11.56 -21.30 -3.86
CA ARG A 42 12.35 -20.37 -3.08
C ARG A 42 13.26 -19.60 -4.02
N LEU A 43 13.28 -18.28 -3.86
CA LEU A 43 14.20 -17.41 -4.60
C LEU A 43 15.56 -17.34 -3.90
N GLU A 44 16.61 -17.24 -4.69
CA GLU A 44 17.99 -17.02 -4.19
C GLU A 44 18.25 -15.52 -3.95
N VAL A 45 17.55 -14.99 -2.96
CA VAL A 45 17.72 -13.63 -2.43
C VAL A 45 17.94 -13.73 -0.93
N ASP A 46 18.65 -12.76 -0.36
CA ASP A 46 18.71 -12.60 1.08
C ASP A 46 17.58 -11.66 1.47
N ALA A 47 16.73 -12.07 2.42
CA ALA A 47 15.54 -11.31 2.76
C ALA A 47 15.23 -11.34 4.25
N TRP A 48 14.66 -10.23 4.72
CA TRP A 48 14.23 -10.02 6.11
C TRP A 48 12.87 -9.34 6.15
N GLN A 49 12.10 -9.66 7.16
CA GLN A 49 11.02 -8.78 7.63
C GLN A 49 11.60 -7.84 8.68
N LEU A 50 11.26 -6.58 8.55
CA LEU A 50 11.61 -5.51 9.48
C LEU A 50 10.32 -5.01 10.10
N LYS A 51 10.19 -5.10 11.43
CA LYS A 51 9.16 -4.37 12.17
C LYS A 51 9.76 -3.02 12.54
N PHE A 52 9.07 -1.94 12.23
CA PHE A 52 9.57 -0.58 12.45
C PHE A 52 8.47 0.32 13.02
N ARG A 53 8.89 1.38 13.71
CA ARG A 53 7.98 2.41 14.23
C ARG A 53 7.60 3.39 13.12
N THR A 54 6.33 3.75 13.05
CA THR A 54 5.81 4.80 12.19
C THR A 54 4.69 5.57 12.90
N THR A 55 3.99 6.46 12.18
CA THR A 55 2.99 7.36 12.75
C THR A 55 1.65 7.20 12.03
N ALA A 56 0.61 6.92 12.79
CA ALA A 56 -0.76 6.87 12.30
C ALA A 56 -1.29 8.25 11.87
N SER A 57 -2.44 8.30 11.19
CA SER A 57 -3.02 9.56 10.70
C SER A 57 -3.43 10.52 11.80
N ASP A 58 -3.76 10.00 12.99
CA ASP A 58 -4.06 10.79 14.20
C ASP A 58 -2.81 11.26 14.97
N GLY A 59 -1.62 10.91 14.49
CA GLY A 59 -0.35 11.26 15.11
C GLY A 59 0.16 10.26 16.15
N SER A 60 -0.61 9.21 16.48
CA SER A 60 -0.18 8.18 17.43
C SER A 60 0.93 7.29 16.83
N PRO A 61 1.85 6.77 17.67
CA PRO A 61 2.84 5.81 17.23
C PRO A 61 2.18 4.47 16.89
N VAL A 62 2.67 3.83 15.83
CA VAL A 62 2.21 2.52 15.37
C VAL A 62 3.38 1.75 14.77
N SER A 63 3.38 0.42 14.84
CA SER A 63 4.38 -0.35 14.11
C SER A 63 3.88 -0.78 12.74
N GLY A 64 4.81 -0.81 11.79
CA GLY A 64 4.62 -1.37 10.45
C GLY A 64 5.58 -2.52 10.19
N VAL A 65 5.30 -3.30 9.16
CA VAL A 65 6.18 -4.35 8.67
C VAL A 65 6.59 -4.06 7.23
N ALA A 66 7.87 -4.30 6.94
CA ALA A 66 8.39 -4.25 5.58
C ALA A 66 9.19 -5.51 5.28
N THR A 67 9.19 -5.93 4.02
CA THR A 67 10.07 -6.99 3.52
C THR A 67 11.23 -6.39 2.75
N MET A 68 12.44 -6.54 3.31
CA MET A 68 13.69 -6.14 2.68
C MET A 68 14.26 -7.31 1.90
N MET A 69 14.62 -7.10 0.64
CA MET A 69 15.20 -8.12 -0.25
C MET A 69 16.50 -7.61 -0.85
N LEU A 70 17.54 -8.42 -0.77
CA LEU A 70 18.85 -8.14 -1.33
C LEU A 70 19.20 -9.13 -2.43
N SER A 71 19.62 -8.58 -3.57
CA SER A 71 20.22 -9.41 -4.61
C SER A 71 21.55 -10.01 -4.13
N ARG A 72 21.77 -11.30 -4.35
CA ARG A 72 23.08 -11.96 -4.15
C ARG A 72 24.10 -11.57 -5.21
N ARG A 73 23.72 -10.81 -6.22
CA ARG A 73 24.66 -10.24 -7.18
C ARG A 73 25.48 -9.14 -6.51
N ARG A 74 26.72 -8.97 -6.95
CA ARG A 74 27.59 -7.90 -6.44
C ARG A 74 26.92 -6.55 -6.64
N ALA A 75 27.02 -5.69 -5.62
CA ALA A 75 26.66 -4.29 -5.74
C ALA A 75 27.51 -3.62 -6.83
N HIS A 76 26.95 -2.59 -7.47
CA HIS A 76 27.70 -1.75 -8.40
C HIS A 76 28.83 -1.02 -7.68
N ALA A 77 29.86 -0.57 -8.44
CA ALA A 77 30.99 0.18 -7.88
C ALA A 77 30.57 1.48 -7.14
N ARG A 78 29.39 2.02 -7.44
CA ARG A 78 28.80 3.21 -6.80
C ARG A 78 27.86 2.89 -5.62
N GLY A 79 27.87 1.66 -5.12
CA GLY A 79 26.92 1.19 -4.11
C GLY A 79 25.69 0.51 -4.72
N ARG A 80 24.80 0.07 -3.85
CA ARG A 80 23.56 -0.62 -4.19
C ARG A 80 22.37 0.37 -4.03
N PRO A 81 21.66 0.74 -5.10
CA PRO A 81 20.43 1.54 -4.96
C PRO A 81 19.34 0.74 -4.24
N LEU A 82 18.41 1.46 -3.59
CA LEU A 82 17.21 0.90 -3.00
C LEU A 82 16.01 1.23 -3.89
N LEU A 83 15.22 0.23 -4.25
CA LEU A 83 13.87 0.42 -4.77
C LEU A 83 12.87 0.20 -3.61
N ALA A 84 12.16 1.25 -3.23
CA ALA A 84 10.95 1.12 -2.43
C ALA A 84 9.79 0.86 -3.40
N TYR A 85 9.30 -0.38 -3.39
CA TYR A 85 8.19 -0.82 -4.23
C TYR A 85 6.91 -0.84 -3.40
N GLN A 86 5.89 -0.12 -3.86
CA GLN A 86 4.58 -0.07 -3.25
C GLN A 86 3.63 -0.98 -4.04
N PRO A 87 3.37 -2.22 -3.56
CA PRO A 87 2.39 -3.09 -4.19
C PRO A 87 0.97 -2.55 -4.07
N ALA A 88 0.11 -2.91 -5.01
CA ALA A 88 -1.33 -2.71 -4.87
C ALA A 88 -1.86 -3.69 -3.82
N ILE A 89 -2.07 -3.23 -2.59
CA ILE A 89 -2.57 -4.07 -1.50
C ILE A 89 -4.09 -4.17 -1.55
N ASP A 90 -4.81 -3.07 -1.70
CA ASP A 90 -6.28 -2.93 -1.87
C ASP A 90 -7.10 -4.01 -1.12
N SER A 91 -6.60 -4.47 0.03
CA SER A 91 -7.11 -5.58 0.82
C SER A 91 -7.61 -5.09 2.17
N LEU A 92 -8.64 -5.76 2.70
CA LEU A 92 -9.29 -5.41 3.97
C LEU A 92 -8.74 -6.20 5.16
N GLY A 93 -7.80 -7.12 4.92
CA GLY A 93 -7.21 -7.94 5.94
C GLY A 93 -5.76 -8.31 5.66
N PRO A 94 -5.05 -8.88 6.67
CA PRO A 94 -3.61 -9.10 6.64
C PRO A 94 -3.18 -10.19 5.65
N ALA A 95 -4.10 -10.98 5.11
CA ALA A 95 -3.79 -11.95 4.07
C ALA A 95 -3.34 -11.31 2.75
N GLY A 96 -3.64 -10.02 2.56
CA GLY A 96 -3.20 -9.22 1.42
C GLY A 96 -1.83 -8.57 1.59
N ASP A 97 -1.25 -8.58 2.78
CA ASP A 97 -0.01 -7.88 3.06
C ASP A 97 1.18 -8.47 2.29
N PRO A 98 2.00 -7.63 1.63
CA PRO A 98 3.18 -8.06 0.90
C PRO A 98 4.12 -8.93 1.74
N SER A 99 4.31 -8.60 3.01
CA SER A 99 5.19 -9.35 3.92
C SER A 99 4.73 -10.81 4.12
N TYR A 100 3.43 -11.06 4.03
CA TYR A 100 2.86 -12.40 4.11
C TYR A 100 2.86 -13.10 2.75
N GLN A 101 2.34 -12.43 1.71
CA GLN A 101 2.20 -13.02 0.36
C GLN A 101 3.55 -13.39 -0.27
N LEU A 102 4.60 -12.58 -0.06
CA LEU A 102 5.95 -12.86 -0.56
C LEU A 102 6.54 -14.15 0.03
N ARG A 103 6.26 -14.45 1.29
CA ARG A 103 6.68 -15.70 1.96
C ARG A 103 5.89 -16.91 1.45
N ARG A 104 4.61 -16.72 1.14
CA ARG A 104 3.76 -17.78 0.59
C ARG A 104 4.00 -18.06 -0.89
N GLY A 105 4.59 -17.11 -1.62
CA GLY A 105 4.80 -17.20 -3.06
C GLY A 105 3.56 -16.84 -3.87
N GLU A 106 2.65 -16.06 -3.30
CA GLU A 106 1.37 -15.66 -3.89
C GLU A 106 1.36 -14.21 -4.40
N HIS A 107 2.43 -13.45 -4.13
CA HIS A 107 2.47 -12.03 -4.49
C HIS A 107 2.60 -11.82 -6.01
N LEU A 108 1.54 -11.26 -6.63
CA LEU A 108 1.43 -11.12 -8.08
C LEU A 108 2.47 -10.17 -8.69
N GLU A 109 2.88 -9.12 -7.95
CA GLU A 109 3.84 -8.12 -8.43
C GLU A 109 5.30 -8.46 -8.14
N LEU A 110 5.60 -9.60 -7.50
CA LEU A 110 6.98 -10.05 -7.28
C LEU A 110 7.83 -10.08 -8.56
N PRO A 111 7.31 -10.48 -9.76
CA PRO A 111 8.09 -10.42 -11.00
C PRO A 111 8.63 -9.03 -11.32
N VAL A 112 7.92 -7.95 -10.95
CA VAL A 112 8.35 -6.55 -11.14
C VAL A 112 9.52 -6.25 -10.21
N MET A 113 9.41 -6.60 -8.92
CA MET A 113 10.49 -6.42 -7.93
C MET A 113 11.77 -7.17 -8.35
N LEU A 114 11.62 -8.36 -9.00
CA LEU A 114 12.75 -9.13 -9.52
C LEU A 114 13.53 -8.39 -10.62
N LEU A 115 12.94 -7.43 -11.32
CA LEU A 115 13.67 -6.62 -12.31
C LEU A 115 14.76 -5.77 -11.64
N ALA A 116 14.47 -5.19 -10.47
CA ALA A 116 15.45 -4.43 -9.68
C ALA A 116 16.50 -5.37 -9.05
N LEU A 117 16.06 -6.47 -8.44
CA LEU A 117 16.96 -7.47 -7.85
C LEU A 117 17.93 -8.05 -8.88
N ARG A 118 17.48 -8.32 -10.12
CA ARG A 118 18.34 -8.77 -11.22
C ARG A 118 19.39 -7.74 -11.64
N ARG A 119 19.15 -6.45 -11.41
CA ARG A 119 20.09 -5.36 -11.60
C ARG A 119 21.06 -5.18 -10.42
N GLY A 120 20.94 -5.98 -9.38
CA GLY A 120 21.78 -5.89 -8.18
C GLY A 120 21.30 -4.85 -7.17
N TRP A 121 20.10 -4.28 -7.34
CA TRP A 121 19.50 -3.34 -6.40
C TRP A 121 18.97 -4.08 -5.16
N ALA A 122 18.79 -3.33 -4.09
CA ALA A 122 17.95 -3.73 -2.97
C ALA A 122 16.49 -3.38 -3.28
N VAL A 123 15.56 -4.11 -2.69
CA VAL A 123 14.12 -3.82 -2.78
C VAL A 123 13.52 -3.86 -1.38
N ILE A 124 12.70 -2.88 -1.04
CA ILE A 124 11.86 -2.90 0.14
C ILE A 124 10.40 -2.79 -0.27
N ALA A 125 9.55 -3.68 0.25
CA ALA A 125 8.11 -3.64 0.09
C ALA A 125 7.48 -3.50 1.48
N VAL A 126 6.66 -2.46 1.66
CA VAL A 126 6.05 -2.10 2.95
C VAL A 126 4.58 -2.52 2.96
N ASP A 127 4.09 -3.01 4.09
CA ASP A 127 2.66 -3.25 4.35
C ASP A 127 2.01 -1.89 4.69
N TRP A 128 1.82 -1.04 3.67
CA TRP A 128 1.52 0.39 3.82
C TRP A 128 0.08 0.71 4.20
N THR A 129 -0.81 -0.28 4.26
CA THR A 129 -2.23 -0.08 4.62
C THR A 129 -2.46 0.08 6.13
N GLY A 130 -1.42 -0.16 6.93
CA GLY A 130 -1.44 -0.07 8.38
C GLY A 130 -2.31 -1.14 9.05
N PRO A 131 -2.36 -1.16 10.39
CA PRO A 131 -2.98 -2.24 11.17
C PRO A 131 -4.50 -2.31 11.01
N ARG A 132 -5.14 -1.26 10.50
CA ARG A 132 -6.59 -1.26 10.19
C ARG A 132 -6.90 -1.68 8.75
N HIS A 133 -5.89 -1.99 7.94
CA HIS A 133 -6.02 -2.33 6.52
C HIS A 133 -6.90 -1.33 5.78
N SER A 134 -6.57 -0.04 5.96
CA SER A 134 -7.28 1.07 5.35
C SER A 134 -6.49 1.59 4.13
N PHE A 135 -6.56 0.87 3.03
CA PHE A 135 -5.77 1.16 1.83
C PHE A 135 -6.09 2.50 1.13
N VAL A 136 -7.11 3.22 1.63
CA VAL A 136 -7.42 4.59 1.19
C VAL A 136 -6.91 5.66 2.16
N ASP A 137 -6.29 5.31 3.29
CA ASP A 137 -5.62 6.26 4.18
C ASP A 137 -4.23 6.59 3.61
N LEU A 138 -4.21 7.40 2.56
CA LEU A 138 -2.99 7.70 1.82
C LEU A 138 -1.99 8.57 2.61
N PRO A 139 -2.40 9.50 3.48
CA PRO A 139 -1.49 10.14 4.43
C PRO A 139 -0.75 9.16 5.34
N LEU A 140 -1.44 8.13 5.84
CA LEU A 140 -0.83 7.04 6.61
C LEU A 140 0.11 6.23 5.72
N ALA A 141 -0.35 5.82 4.53
CA ALA A 141 0.45 5.04 3.58
C ALA A 141 1.79 5.72 3.26
N ALA A 142 1.79 7.04 3.04
CA ALA A 142 3.01 7.80 2.79
C ALA A 142 4.01 7.72 3.95
N ARG A 143 3.55 7.83 5.20
CA ARG A 143 4.42 7.69 6.37
C ARG A 143 4.97 6.29 6.50
N PHE A 144 4.14 5.26 6.30
CA PHE A 144 4.59 3.87 6.30
C PHE A 144 5.68 3.63 5.25
N VAL A 145 5.51 4.14 4.03
CA VAL A 145 6.50 4.04 2.95
C VAL A 145 7.81 4.75 3.35
N LEU A 146 7.74 5.99 3.80
CA LEU A 146 8.93 6.79 4.12
C LEU A 146 9.68 6.24 5.34
N ASP A 147 8.96 5.84 6.39
CA ASP A 147 9.57 5.21 7.57
C ASP A 147 10.08 3.80 7.28
N GLY A 148 9.41 3.04 6.41
CA GLY A 148 9.93 1.77 5.92
C GLY A 148 11.24 1.92 5.16
N ILE A 149 11.40 3.01 4.38
CA ILE A 149 12.69 3.34 3.74
C ILE A 149 13.76 3.64 4.79
N ARG A 150 13.47 4.45 5.82
CA ARG A 150 14.38 4.71 6.96
C ARG A 150 14.83 3.41 7.60
N ALA A 151 13.88 2.52 7.89
CA ALA A 151 14.15 1.21 8.47
C ALA A 151 15.08 0.37 7.57
N GLY A 152 14.82 0.34 6.26
CA GLY A 152 15.67 -0.38 5.31
C GLY A 152 17.09 0.18 5.20
N LEU A 153 17.24 1.51 5.26
CA LEU A 153 18.56 2.19 5.19
C LEU A 153 19.35 2.04 6.48
N SER A 154 18.71 1.97 7.65
CA SER A 154 19.36 1.79 8.96
C SER A 154 19.61 0.33 9.32
N PHE A 155 19.07 -0.62 8.56
CA PHE A 155 19.24 -2.05 8.83
C PHE A 155 20.63 -2.56 8.42
N ASP A 156 21.50 -2.81 9.38
CA ASP A 156 22.92 -3.15 9.17
C ASP A 156 23.14 -4.28 8.16
N ALA A 157 22.31 -5.33 8.21
CA ALA A 157 22.45 -6.47 7.30
C ALA A 157 22.17 -6.11 5.83
N ALA A 158 21.51 -4.99 5.54
CA ALA A 158 21.30 -4.51 4.18
C ALA A 158 22.55 -3.89 3.57
N GLY A 159 23.49 -3.41 4.40
CA GLY A 159 24.72 -2.74 3.94
C GLY A 159 24.42 -1.47 3.13
N LEU A 160 23.33 -0.80 3.45
CA LEU A 160 22.91 0.50 2.90
C LEU A 160 23.25 1.61 3.90
N ASP A 161 23.12 2.85 3.50
CA ASP A 161 23.30 4.01 4.38
C ASP A 161 22.40 5.19 3.97
N ALA A 162 22.42 6.27 4.73
CA ALA A 162 21.59 7.46 4.50
C ALA A 162 21.87 8.16 3.14
N ARG A 163 22.95 7.83 2.43
CA ARG A 163 23.29 8.36 1.10
C ARG A 163 22.91 7.40 -0.03
N THR A 164 22.30 6.29 0.31
CA THR A 164 21.83 5.33 -0.69
C THR A 164 20.72 5.97 -1.52
N PRO A 165 20.87 6.05 -2.87
CA PRO A 165 19.83 6.58 -3.71
C PRO A 165 18.59 5.67 -3.69
N VAL A 166 17.43 6.27 -3.49
CA VAL A 166 16.14 5.59 -3.38
C VAL A 166 15.26 5.92 -4.57
N GLY A 167 14.75 4.90 -5.25
CA GLY A 167 13.66 5.03 -6.21
C GLY A 167 12.35 4.57 -5.60
N LEU A 168 11.25 5.28 -5.88
CA LEU A 168 9.90 4.84 -5.54
C LEU A 168 9.23 4.25 -6.79
N TRP A 169 8.47 3.17 -6.63
CA TRP A 169 7.68 2.64 -7.74
C TRP A 169 6.45 1.90 -7.23
N GLY A 170 5.27 2.25 -7.78
CA GLY A 170 4.02 1.56 -7.49
C GLY A 170 3.07 1.56 -8.69
N TYR A 171 2.11 0.63 -8.66
CA TYR A 171 1.06 0.51 -9.66
C TYR A 171 -0.32 0.44 -8.96
N SER A 172 -1.39 0.96 -9.60
CA SER A 172 -2.76 0.98 -9.07
C SER A 172 -2.84 1.60 -7.67
N GLY A 173 -3.36 0.93 -6.65
CA GLY A 173 -3.33 1.40 -5.25
C GLY A 173 -1.92 1.74 -4.77
N GLY A 174 -0.91 0.96 -5.20
CA GLY A 174 0.49 1.25 -4.91
C GLY A 174 1.01 2.53 -5.58
N ALA A 175 0.44 2.94 -6.72
CA ALA A 175 0.75 4.23 -7.33
C ALA A 175 0.28 5.40 -6.46
N LEU A 176 -0.89 5.28 -5.83
CA LEU A 176 -1.39 6.28 -4.89
C LEU A 176 -0.46 6.42 -3.68
N ALA A 177 -0.05 5.31 -3.08
CA ALA A 177 0.92 5.31 -1.98
C ALA A 177 2.25 5.95 -2.41
N THR A 178 2.71 5.69 -3.64
CA THR A 178 3.93 6.28 -4.24
C THR A 178 3.79 7.80 -4.41
N LEU A 179 2.67 8.26 -4.97
CA LEU A 179 2.38 9.70 -5.17
C LEU A 179 2.37 10.44 -3.84
N PHE A 180 1.61 9.93 -2.86
CA PHE A 180 1.53 10.55 -1.54
C PHE A 180 2.89 10.53 -0.81
N ALA A 181 3.67 9.46 -0.92
CA ALA A 181 5.02 9.42 -0.36
C ALA A 181 5.93 10.48 -1.02
N ALA A 182 5.88 10.64 -2.34
CA ALA A 182 6.65 11.66 -3.04
C ALA A 182 6.22 13.09 -2.68
N GLU A 183 4.92 13.33 -2.50
CA GLU A 183 4.39 14.64 -2.07
C GLU A 183 4.75 14.97 -0.61
N GLN A 184 4.73 13.98 0.28
CA GLN A 184 5.05 14.19 1.70
C GLN A 184 6.55 14.19 1.99
N HIS A 185 7.37 13.56 1.16
CA HIS A 185 8.81 13.43 1.34
C HIS A 185 9.50 14.74 1.76
N PRO A 186 9.30 15.91 1.08
CA PRO A 186 10.05 17.12 1.42
C PRO A 186 9.78 17.68 2.83
N ARG A 187 8.65 17.29 3.43
CA ARG A 187 8.23 17.76 4.77
C ARG A 187 8.43 16.72 5.85
N TYR A 188 8.27 15.44 5.50
CA TYR A 188 8.26 14.35 6.49
C TYR A 188 9.61 13.64 6.61
N ALA A 189 10.33 13.47 5.50
CA ALA A 189 11.57 12.71 5.44
C ALA A 189 12.60 13.36 4.50
N PRO A 190 12.91 14.68 4.65
CA PRO A 190 13.75 15.42 3.73
C PRO A 190 15.21 14.93 3.68
N GLU A 191 15.62 14.10 4.63
CA GLU A 191 16.94 13.48 4.70
C GLU A 191 17.11 12.30 3.75
N LEU A 192 16.02 11.72 3.22
CA LEU A 192 16.09 10.60 2.27
C LEU A 192 16.49 11.08 0.88
N ASP A 193 17.46 10.42 0.27
CA ASP A 193 17.91 10.70 -1.11
C ASP A 193 16.96 10.03 -2.13
N ILE A 194 15.72 10.54 -2.26
CA ILE A 194 14.76 10.05 -3.25
C ILE A 194 15.06 10.67 -4.61
N VAL A 195 15.66 9.87 -5.50
CA VAL A 195 16.17 10.32 -6.81
C VAL A 195 15.15 10.25 -7.95
N GLY A 196 14.01 9.59 -7.72
CA GLY A 196 12.93 9.49 -8.70
C GLY A 196 11.77 8.64 -8.21
N ALA A 197 10.58 8.87 -8.76
CA ALA A 197 9.39 8.09 -8.47
C ALA A 197 8.64 7.74 -9.76
N ALA A 198 8.13 6.52 -9.85
CA ALA A 198 7.29 6.04 -10.94
C ALA A 198 5.93 5.58 -10.41
N ALA A 199 4.85 6.14 -10.92
CA ALA A 199 3.49 5.81 -10.51
C ALA A 199 2.62 5.51 -11.74
N GLY A 200 2.00 4.34 -11.77
CA GLY A 200 1.23 3.90 -12.92
C GLY A 200 -0.16 3.39 -12.57
N GLY A 201 -1.16 3.65 -13.42
CA GLY A 201 -2.51 3.09 -13.29
C GLY A 201 -3.25 3.50 -12.01
N GLY A 202 -2.82 4.56 -11.32
CA GLY A 202 -3.49 5.08 -10.12
C GLY A 202 -4.54 6.12 -10.49
N GLY A 203 -5.71 6.06 -9.87
CA GLY A 203 -6.70 7.15 -9.93
C GLY A 203 -6.24 8.29 -9.03
N VAL A 204 -6.14 9.49 -9.59
CA VAL A 204 -5.62 10.67 -8.89
C VAL A 204 -6.67 11.29 -7.98
N ASP A 205 -7.91 11.19 -8.37
CA ASP A 205 -9.04 11.77 -7.67
C ASP A 205 -10.25 10.81 -7.75
N ILE A 206 -10.48 10.08 -6.68
CA ILE A 206 -11.63 9.16 -6.58
C ILE A 206 -12.96 9.95 -6.68
N THR A 207 -12.97 11.25 -6.37
CA THR A 207 -14.16 12.10 -6.44
C THR A 207 -14.54 12.45 -7.88
N SER A 208 -13.59 12.47 -8.80
CA SER A 208 -13.81 12.80 -10.21
C SER A 208 -14.59 11.70 -10.95
N SER A 209 -14.61 10.49 -10.42
CA SER A 209 -15.24 9.33 -11.05
C SER A 209 -16.28 8.64 -10.17
N PRO A 210 -17.39 9.34 -9.74
CA PRO A 210 -18.47 8.69 -9.00
C PRO A 210 -19.08 7.50 -9.77
N GLN A 211 -18.93 7.49 -11.09
CA GLN A 211 -19.32 6.38 -11.96
C GLN A 211 -18.60 5.07 -11.63
N MET A 212 -17.39 5.13 -11.06
CA MET A 212 -16.65 3.94 -10.64
C MET A 212 -17.44 3.11 -9.61
N PHE A 213 -18.17 3.77 -8.71
CA PHE A 213 -19.01 3.11 -7.71
C PHE A 213 -20.34 2.57 -8.28
N GLU A 214 -20.75 3.04 -9.46
CA GLU A 214 -21.97 2.63 -10.14
C GLU A 214 -21.70 1.84 -11.43
N ALA A 215 -20.45 1.57 -11.77
CA ALA A 215 -20.06 0.89 -13.01
C ALA A 215 -20.71 -0.49 -13.17
N GLY A 216 -20.85 -1.24 -12.08
CA GLY A 216 -21.43 -2.58 -12.12
C GLY A 216 -20.68 -3.51 -13.06
N ASN A 217 -19.34 -3.48 -13.02
CA ASN A 217 -18.44 -4.31 -13.82
C ASN A 217 -17.77 -5.41 -12.98
N LEU A 218 -16.87 -6.18 -13.58
CA LEU A 218 -16.17 -7.28 -12.90
C LEU A 218 -15.29 -6.81 -11.73
N LEU A 219 -14.83 -5.56 -11.72
CA LEU A 219 -13.96 -5.01 -10.69
C LEU A 219 -14.72 -4.25 -9.59
N SER A 220 -16.07 -4.24 -9.61
CA SER A 220 -16.90 -3.47 -8.66
C SER A 220 -16.69 -3.83 -7.19
N GLY A 221 -16.13 -5.01 -6.89
CA GLY A 221 -15.73 -5.39 -5.53
C GLY A 221 -14.61 -4.52 -4.95
N ILE A 222 -13.75 -3.93 -5.79
CA ILE A 222 -12.63 -3.07 -5.34
C ILE A 222 -13.16 -1.72 -4.80
N PRO A 223 -13.98 -0.92 -5.55
CA PRO A 223 -14.61 0.28 -5.00
C PRO A 223 -15.51 0.00 -3.80
N PHE A 224 -16.18 -1.17 -3.74
CA PHE A 224 -16.91 -1.57 -2.54
C PHE A 224 -15.95 -1.75 -1.35
N GLY A 225 -14.83 -2.45 -1.51
CA GLY A 225 -13.78 -2.56 -0.50
C GLY A 225 -13.20 -1.20 -0.10
N ALA A 226 -13.04 -0.27 -1.06
CA ALA A 226 -12.59 1.09 -0.77
C ALA A 226 -13.53 1.86 0.16
N CYS A 227 -14.86 1.67 0.05
CA CYS A 227 -15.82 2.26 0.99
C CYS A 227 -15.67 1.68 2.40
N ILE A 228 -15.42 0.37 2.53
CA ILE A 228 -15.14 -0.27 3.83
C ILE A 228 -13.83 0.28 4.41
N ALA A 229 -12.77 0.33 3.63
CA ALA A 229 -11.48 0.89 4.04
C ALA A 229 -11.61 2.35 4.46
N ALA A 230 -12.40 3.16 3.72
CA ALA A 230 -12.67 4.57 4.05
C ALA A 230 -13.41 4.70 5.40
N SER A 231 -14.36 3.84 5.69
CA SER A 231 -15.08 3.87 6.98
C SER A 231 -14.16 3.54 8.18
N ARG A 232 -13.06 2.84 7.94
CA ARG A 232 -12.03 2.55 8.95
C ARG A 232 -11.06 3.73 9.14
N ALA A 233 -10.78 4.48 8.06
CA ALA A 233 -9.87 5.62 8.08
C ALA A 233 -10.52 6.89 8.59
N PHE A 234 -11.75 7.15 8.16
CA PHE A 234 -12.43 8.43 8.31
C PHE A 234 -13.68 8.26 9.17
N PRO A 235 -13.64 8.58 10.48
CA PRO A 235 -14.78 8.37 11.40
C PRO A 235 -16.05 9.12 10.99
N ASP A 236 -15.90 10.25 10.29
CA ASP A 236 -17.04 11.05 9.81
C ASP A 236 -17.75 10.43 8.60
N PHE A 237 -17.14 9.42 7.95
CA PHE A 237 -17.74 8.70 6.83
C PHE A 237 -18.66 7.59 7.35
N ASP A 238 -19.94 7.90 7.52
CA ASP A 238 -20.96 7.00 8.08
C ASP A 238 -21.50 6.01 7.05
N PHE A 239 -20.59 5.23 6.44
CA PHE A 239 -20.98 4.21 5.46
C PHE A 239 -21.94 3.17 6.06
N ALA A 240 -21.64 2.70 7.27
CA ALA A 240 -22.41 1.65 7.95
C ALA A 240 -23.86 2.07 8.27
N GLY A 241 -24.09 3.34 8.63
CA GLY A 241 -25.41 3.88 8.94
C GLY A 241 -26.34 3.94 7.72
N TYR A 242 -25.77 4.01 6.52
CA TYR A 242 -26.50 4.14 5.26
C TYR A 242 -26.62 2.84 4.45
N LEU A 243 -26.19 1.72 5.01
CA LEU A 243 -26.31 0.41 4.36
C LEU A 243 -27.72 -0.19 4.53
N THR A 244 -28.25 -0.78 3.46
CA THR A 244 -29.39 -1.69 3.52
C THR A 244 -29.04 -2.95 4.33
N PRO A 245 -30.02 -3.77 4.80
CA PRO A 245 -29.71 -5.05 5.44
C PRO A 245 -28.83 -5.97 4.58
N HIS A 246 -29.02 -5.95 3.25
CA HIS A 246 -28.19 -6.69 2.30
C HIS A 246 -26.75 -6.12 2.27
N GLY A 247 -26.59 -4.81 2.20
CA GLY A 247 -25.29 -4.14 2.23
C GLY A 247 -24.50 -4.45 3.52
N LYS A 248 -25.18 -4.47 4.68
CA LYS A 248 -24.53 -4.86 5.96
C LYS A 248 -24.03 -6.30 5.95
N ALA A 249 -24.80 -7.23 5.38
CA ALA A 249 -24.37 -8.62 5.23
C ALA A 249 -23.15 -8.76 4.29
N MET A 250 -23.14 -7.96 3.21
CA MET A 250 -21.97 -7.93 2.29
C MET A 250 -20.71 -7.38 2.96
N VAL A 251 -20.83 -6.29 3.71
CA VAL A 251 -19.70 -5.71 4.47
C VAL A 251 -19.15 -6.72 5.47
N ALA A 252 -20.01 -7.38 6.26
CA ALA A 252 -19.59 -8.41 7.20
C ALA A 252 -18.86 -9.59 6.52
N ALA A 253 -19.28 -9.95 5.32
CA ALA A 253 -18.61 -11.00 4.55
C ALA A 253 -17.24 -10.55 3.98
N ALA A 254 -17.04 -9.26 3.80
CA ALA A 254 -15.84 -8.69 3.14
C ALA A 254 -14.71 -8.31 4.12
N GLU A 255 -14.94 -8.30 5.43
CA GLU A 255 -14.09 -7.65 6.46
C GLU A 255 -12.59 -7.96 6.39
N GLU A 256 -12.20 -9.13 5.93
CA GLU A 256 -10.79 -9.56 5.83
C GLU A 256 -10.38 -10.02 4.42
N MET A 257 -11.20 -9.71 3.41
CA MET A 257 -10.94 -10.17 2.05
C MET A 257 -9.73 -9.46 1.43
N THR A 258 -8.97 -10.24 0.66
CA THR A 258 -7.96 -9.68 -0.25
C THR A 258 -8.62 -9.00 -1.45
N MET A 259 -7.85 -8.21 -2.19
CA MET A 259 -8.31 -7.54 -3.42
C MET A 259 -8.93 -8.54 -4.40
N GLU A 260 -8.28 -9.68 -4.62
CA GLU A 260 -8.77 -10.73 -5.53
C GLU A 260 -10.09 -11.33 -5.03
N GLN A 261 -10.19 -11.56 -3.72
CA GLN A 261 -11.43 -12.07 -3.12
C GLN A 261 -12.57 -11.06 -3.23
N LEU A 262 -12.31 -9.77 -3.03
CA LEU A 262 -13.28 -8.69 -3.22
C LEU A 262 -13.79 -8.66 -4.67
N ALA A 263 -12.88 -8.66 -5.64
CA ALA A 263 -13.23 -8.66 -7.06
C ALA A 263 -14.05 -9.90 -7.45
N MET A 264 -13.67 -11.08 -6.96
CA MET A 264 -14.35 -12.34 -7.28
C MET A 264 -15.69 -12.52 -6.56
N SER A 265 -15.82 -11.99 -5.33
CA SER A 265 -17.02 -12.20 -4.52
C SER A 265 -18.13 -11.17 -4.79
N PHE A 266 -17.73 -9.96 -5.22
CA PHE A 266 -18.66 -8.85 -5.44
C PHE A 266 -18.59 -8.24 -6.85
N PRO A 267 -18.57 -9.07 -7.92
CA PRO A 267 -18.63 -8.55 -9.29
C PRO A 267 -19.99 -7.89 -9.51
N PHE A 268 -20.04 -6.87 -10.34
CA PHE A 268 -21.25 -6.17 -10.77
C PHE A 268 -22.04 -5.44 -9.67
N VAL A 269 -21.49 -5.33 -8.46
CA VAL A 269 -22.09 -4.54 -7.38
C VAL A 269 -22.17 -3.06 -7.81
N ARG A 270 -23.33 -2.43 -7.49
CA ARG A 270 -23.52 -0.98 -7.59
C ARG A 270 -23.80 -0.44 -6.21
N MET A 271 -23.17 0.67 -5.82
CA MET A 271 -23.38 1.25 -4.49
C MET A 271 -24.84 1.58 -4.24
N SER A 272 -25.57 2.12 -5.24
CA SER A 272 -27.02 2.40 -5.15
C SER A 272 -27.85 1.17 -4.77
N SER A 273 -27.38 -0.06 -5.05
CA SER A 273 -28.12 -1.29 -4.71
C SER A 273 -28.00 -1.72 -3.25
N ILE A 274 -26.98 -1.23 -2.54
CA ILE A 274 -26.68 -1.61 -1.16
C ILE A 274 -26.81 -0.45 -0.16
N LEU A 275 -27.06 0.77 -0.66
CA LEU A 275 -27.28 1.96 0.15
C LEU A 275 -28.78 2.26 0.33
N THR A 276 -29.11 2.98 1.41
CA THR A 276 -30.44 3.53 1.67
C THR A 276 -30.64 4.92 1.04
N VAL A 277 -29.59 5.46 0.42
CA VAL A 277 -29.54 6.75 -0.32
C VAL A 277 -29.18 6.48 -1.78
N PRO A 278 -29.48 7.42 -2.71
CA PRO A 278 -29.28 7.20 -4.14
C PRO A 278 -27.84 6.95 -4.56
N THR A 279 -26.88 7.66 -3.97
CA THR A 279 -25.46 7.57 -4.34
C THR A 279 -24.56 7.57 -3.12
N ILE A 280 -23.31 7.14 -3.31
CA ILE A 280 -22.28 7.21 -2.27
C ILE A 280 -22.00 8.66 -1.84
N SER A 281 -22.18 9.63 -2.73
CA SER A 281 -21.98 11.04 -2.45
C SER A 281 -23.01 11.62 -1.47
N ASP A 282 -24.15 10.93 -1.29
CA ASP A 282 -25.18 11.31 -0.34
C ASP A 282 -24.91 10.78 1.08
N VAL A 283 -23.90 9.95 1.25
CA VAL A 283 -23.48 9.46 2.57
C VAL A 283 -22.65 10.56 3.27
N PRO A 284 -22.98 10.94 4.53
CA PRO A 284 -22.19 11.92 5.28
C PRO A 284 -20.71 11.55 5.36
N GLY A 285 -19.84 12.55 5.31
CA GLY A 285 -18.39 12.38 5.38
C GLY A 285 -17.72 11.93 4.09
N THR A 286 -18.46 11.51 3.04
CA THR A 286 -17.88 11.05 1.76
C THR A 286 -16.92 12.09 1.18
N ARG A 287 -17.31 13.37 1.13
CA ARG A 287 -16.47 14.42 0.56
C ARG A 287 -15.14 14.56 1.33
N VAL A 288 -15.16 14.55 2.65
CA VAL A 288 -13.98 14.70 3.49
C VAL A 288 -13.03 13.52 3.30
N GLY A 289 -13.57 12.29 3.32
CA GLY A 289 -12.79 11.09 3.08
C GLY A 289 -12.13 11.05 1.70
N PHE A 290 -12.88 11.42 0.68
CA PHE A 290 -12.36 11.45 -0.70
C PHE A 290 -11.36 12.58 -0.94
N GLU A 291 -11.58 13.79 -0.38
CA GLU A 291 -10.59 14.87 -0.45
C GLU A 291 -9.25 14.46 0.19
N ALA A 292 -9.28 13.69 1.26
CA ALA A 292 -8.07 13.17 1.91
C ALA A 292 -7.30 12.15 1.05
N THR A 293 -7.94 11.54 0.05
CA THR A 293 -7.32 10.59 -0.88
C THR A 293 -6.85 11.23 -2.20
N ARG A 294 -7.06 12.53 -2.37
CA ARG A 294 -6.73 13.24 -3.60
C ARG A 294 -5.22 13.50 -3.69
N CYS A 295 -4.60 13.07 -4.79
CA CYS A 295 -3.21 13.40 -5.13
C CYS A 295 -3.09 14.82 -5.71
N GLY A 296 -1.87 15.36 -5.79
CA GLY A 296 -1.59 16.69 -6.35
C GLY A 296 -1.79 17.83 -5.35
N GLN A 297 -1.81 17.55 -4.04
CA GLN A 297 -1.93 18.57 -3.00
C GLN A 297 -0.60 19.25 -2.66
N ALA A 298 0.52 18.63 -3.02
CA ALA A 298 1.85 19.19 -2.85
C ALA A 298 2.76 18.78 -4.02
N THR A 299 3.69 19.65 -4.36
CA THR A 299 4.65 19.37 -5.45
C THR A 299 5.77 18.45 -4.91
N PRO A 300 5.99 17.27 -5.52
CA PRO A 300 7.13 16.44 -5.20
C PRO A 300 8.46 17.13 -5.47
N ALA A 301 9.45 16.93 -4.64
CA ALA A 301 10.81 17.45 -4.85
C ALA A 301 11.63 16.57 -5.80
N THR A 302 11.15 15.40 -6.16
CA THR A 302 11.82 14.44 -7.05
C THR A 302 11.16 14.36 -8.41
N ALA A 303 11.91 13.92 -9.43
CA ALA A 303 11.37 13.66 -10.76
C ALA A 303 10.32 12.55 -10.72
N MET A 304 9.17 12.79 -11.36
CA MET A 304 8.06 11.84 -11.44
C MET A 304 7.94 11.28 -12.84
N PHE A 305 7.73 9.96 -12.93
CA PHE A 305 7.31 9.28 -14.16
C PHE A 305 5.91 8.73 -13.98
N LEU A 306 4.94 9.39 -14.60
CA LEU A 306 3.54 8.96 -14.58
C LEU A 306 3.23 8.18 -15.85
N TYR A 307 2.56 7.04 -15.72
CA TYR A 307 2.13 6.24 -16.86
C TYR A 307 0.76 5.63 -16.62
N HIS A 308 -0.04 5.56 -17.69
CA HIS A 308 -1.41 5.07 -17.60
C HIS A 308 -1.82 4.38 -18.91
N ALA A 309 -2.70 3.37 -18.82
CA ALA A 309 -3.27 2.76 -20.01
C ALA A 309 -4.40 3.63 -20.57
N VAL A 310 -4.39 3.87 -21.89
CA VAL A 310 -5.42 4.70 -22.56
C VAL A 310 -6.84 4.14 -22.38
N HIS A 311 -6.95 2.82 -22.25
CA HIS A 311 -8.22 2.10 -22.09
C HIS A 311 -8.26 1.36 -20.76
N ASP A 312 -7.82 2.02 -19.68
CA ASP A 312 -7.94 1.46 -18.33
C ASP A 312 -9.43 1.32 -17.96
N GLN A 313 -9.77 0.20 -17.32
CA GLN A 313 -11.16 -0.09 -16.92
C GLN A 313 -11.47 0.29 -15.47
N ALA A 314 -10.43 0.60 -14.71
CA ALA A 314 -10.55 0.95 -13.29
C ALA A 314 -10.50 2.48 -13.06
N THR A 315 -9.60 3.17 -13.79
CA THR A 315 -9.37 4.61 -13.62
C THR A 315 -9.21 5.29 -14.98
N GLU A 316 -9.68 6.53 -15.12
CA GLU A 316 -9.60 7.26 -16.37
C GLU A 316 -8.25 7.96 -16.53
N ILE A 317 -7.68 7.92 -17.76
CA ILE A 317 -6.40 8.59 -18.05
C ILE A 317 -6.48 10.11 -17.84
N THR A 318 -7.65 10.70 -18.03
CA THR A 318 -7.91 12.13 -17.81
C THR A 318 -7.62 12.57 -16.38
N ASP A 319 -7.73 11.68 -15.41
CA ASP A 319 -7.40 11.98 -14.02
C ASP A 319 -5.89 12.20 -13.84
N VAL A 320 -5.06 11.43 -14.56
CA VAL A 320 -3.59 11.57 -14.52
C VAL A 320 -3.14 12.83 -15.23
N ASP A 321 -3.80 13.21 -16.34
CA ASP A 321 -3.51 14.44 -17.09
C ASP A 321 -3.67 15.71 -16.22
N THR A 322 -4.45 15.66 -15.14
CA THR A 322 -4.61 16.79 -14.21
C THR A 322 -3.42 17.00 -13.28
N LEU A 323 -2.51 16.02 -13.15
CA LEU A 323 -1.29 16.09 -12.32
C LEU A 323 -0.09 16.70 -13.07
N VAL A 324 -0.15 16.80 -14.40
CA VAL A 324 0.92 17.27 -15.27
C VAL A 324 0.68 18.72 -15.63
#